data_b951bc1fc504bd9a3af73cc436acefa1
#
_entry.id   b951bc1fc504bd9a3af73cc436acefa1
#
_cell.length_a   1.000
_cell.length_b   1.000
_cell.length_c   1.000
_cell.angle_alpha   90.00
_cell.angle_beta   90.00
_cell.angle_gamma   90.00
#
_symmetry.space_group_name_H-M   'P 1'
#
loop_
_entity.id
_entity.type
_entity.pdbx_description
1 polymer ?
#
loop_
_entity_poly.entity_id
_entity_poly.type
_entity_poly.pdbx_seq_one_letter_code
_entity_poly.pdbx_strand_id
1 'polypeptide(L)'
;LQHNSEYVLPVRDSGIRKYFEYALSLQVKLNRCEYADFIRGISPILMDLFERVLEKQTGLKLRDYCVQKGNKAWNWDRRKMQGTEVERILEKEYQGFRYGDISSDHLCVLIQELGKDLNEKMIVKKLRSVEGSLRNLAAHQIISVTGITIQSQTGYTGKQIMEMLKKTFAFAEMGIKKEYWDSYDDMNTVIVRQMDKMYDEC
;
A
#
# COMPACT_ATOMS: atom_id res chain seq x y z
N LEU A 1 15.23 32.31 -12.77
CA LEU A 1 14.61 31.06 -12.34
C LEU A 1 15.52 30.44 -11.28
N GLN A 2 15.35 30.85 -10.02
CA GLN A 2 16.09 30.25 -8.91
C GLN A 2 15.51 28.87 -8.57
N HIS A 3 16.40 27.91 -8.59
CA HIS A 3 16.23 26.51 -8.28
C HIS A 3 15.58 26.25 -6.92
N ASN A 4 14.27 26.04 -6.90
CA ASN A 4 13.56 25.41 -5.79
C ASN A 4 12.89 24.10 -6.21
N SER A 5 13.47 23.38 -7.16
CA SER A 5 12.92 22.16 -7.74
C SER A 5 13.78 20.93 -7.52
N GLU A 6 14.31 20.73 -6.32
CA GLU A 6 14.91 19.44 -6.02
C GLU A 6 13.90 18.30 -5.98
N TYR A 7 12.59 18.59 -5.91
CA TYR A 7 11.57 17.56 -5.83
C TYR A 7 10.37 17.91 -6.70
N VAL A 8 10.11 17.09 -7.70
CA VAL A 8 8.90 17.14 -8.53
C VAL A 8 7.64 16.88 -7.67
N LEU A 9 7.79 16.12 -6.59
CA LEU A 9 6.69 15.78 -5.71
C LEU A 9 6.66 16.67 -4.45
N PRO A 10 5.47 17.01 -3.96
CA PRO A 10 5.29 17.92 -2.82
C PRO A 10 5.69 17.30 -1.47
N VAL A 11 6.03 16.01 -1.43
CA VAL A 11 6.41 15.28 -0.21
C VAL A 11 7.92 15.38 0.01
N ARG A 12 8.32 16.11 1.07
CA ARG A 12 9.74 16.34 1.39
C ARG A 12 10.41 15.21 2.17
N ASP A 13 9.68 14.56 3.07
CA ASP A 13 10.20 13.42 3.83
C ASP A 13 10.52 12.25 2.91
N SER A 14 11.80 11.86 2.82
CA SER A 14 12.27 10.81 1.91
C SER A 14 11.70 9.43 2.25
N GLY A 15 11.46 9.18 3.54
CA GLY A 15 10.88 7.92 4.01
C GLY A 15 9.42 7.75 3.61
N ILE A 16 8.66 8.86 3.57
CA ILE A 16 7.27 8.88 3.13
C ILE A 16 7.19 8.98 1.62
N ARG A 17 8.04 9.83 1.01
CA ARG A 17 8.05 10.08 -0.43
C ARG A 17 8.14 8.79 -1.26
N LYS A 18 9.01 7.85 -0.88
CA LYS A 18 9.15 6.57 -1.59
C LYS A 18 7.83 5.79 -1.70
N TYR A 19 7.01 5.79 -0.65
CA TYR A 19 5.69 5.12 -0.67
C TYR A 19 4.69 5.89 -1.52
N PHE A 20 4.76 7.21 -1.46
CA PHE A 20 3.89 8.07 -2.26
C PHE A 20 4.21 7.96 -3.75
N GLU A 21 5.49 8.02 -4.14
CA GLU A 21 5.95 7.77 -5.51
C GLU A 21 5.48 6.41 -6.03
N TYR A 22 5.63 5.39 -5.19
CA TYR A 22 5.17 4.05 -5.52
C TYR A 22 3.66 4.01 -5.77
N ALA A 23 2.86 4.60 -4.90
CA ALA A 23 1.41 4.66 -5.06
C ALA A 23 0.98 5.49 -6.28
N LEU A 24 1.66 6.61 -6.58
CA LEU A 24 1.45 7.36 -7.82
C LEU A 24 1.78 6.51 -9.05
N SER A 25 2.83 5.70 -9.01
CA SER A 25 3.14 4.79 -10.11
C SER A 25 2.02 3.77 -10.36
N LEU A 26 1.37 3.28 -9.30
CA LEU A 26 0.19 2.41 -9.41
C LEU A 26 -0.99 3.14 -10.04
N GLN A 27 -1.22 4.40 -9.68
CA GLN A 27 -2.27 5.22 -10.28
C GLN A 27 -2.02 5.42 -11.79
N VAL A 28 -0.77 5.68 -12.19
CA VAL A 28 -0.40 5.79 -13.61
C VAL A 28 -0.65 4.48 -14.35
N LYS A 29 -0.26 3.34 -13.80
CA LYS A 29 -0.51 2.02 -14.39
C LYS A 29 -2.01 1.77 -14.57
N LEU A 30 -2.81 2.10 -13.55
CA LEU A 30 -4.26 2.00 -13.63
C LEU A 30 -4.84 2.87 -14.73
N ASN A 31 -4.41 4.13 -14.84
CA ASN A 31 -4.87 5.09 -15.86
C ASN A 31 -4.51 4.64 -17.28
N ARG A 32 -3.37 3.95 -17.44
CA ARG A 32 -2.91 3.37 -18.71
C ARG A 32 -3.52 2.01 -19.03
N CYS A 33 -4.43 1.52 -18.18
CA CYS A 33 -4.98 0.16 -18.30
C CYS A 33 -3.93 -0.97 -18.22
N GLU A 34 -2.77 -0.70 -17.60
CA GLU A 34 -1.72 -1.68 -17.32
C GLU A 34 -2.11 -2.51 -16.08
N TYR A 35 -3.26 -3.20 -16.18
CA TYR A 35 -3.91 -3.83 -15.03
C TYR A 35 -3.07 -4.93 -14.38
N ALA A 36 -2.32 -5.70 -15.15
CA ALA A 36 -1.47 -6.75 -14.60
C ALA A 36 -0.36 -6.18 -13.69
N ASP A 37 0.24 -5.06 -14.09
CA ASP A 37 1.28 -4.40 -13.30
C ASP A 37 0.71 -3.63 -12.11
N PHE A 38 -0.49 -3.07 -12.28
CA PHE A 38 -1.22 -2.46 -11.17
C PHE A 38 -1.47 -3.48 -10.05
N ILE A 39 -2.04 -4.66 -10.36
CA ILE A 39 -2.36 -5.68 -9.34
C ILE A 39 -1.12 -6.28 -8.70
N ARG A 40 -0.03 -6.51 -9.47
CA ARG A 40 1.24 -7.00 -8.92
C ARG A 40 1.87 -6.01 -7.94
N GLY A 41 1.66 -4.72 -8.19
CA GLY A 41 2.21 -3.67 -7.34
C GLY A 41 1.45 -3.41 -6.04
N ILE A 42 0.24 -3.97 -5.85
CA ILE A 42 -0.54 -3.74 -4.62
C ILE A 42 0.10 -4.44 -3.41
N SER A 43 0.49 -5.68 -3.54
CA SER A 43 0.98 -6.51 -2.41
C SER A 43 2.18 -5.89 -1.66
N PRO A 44 3.23 -5.38 -2.33
CA PRO A 44 4.39 -4.83 -1.63
C PRO A 44 4.07 -3.63 -0.75
N ILE A 45 3.17 -2.74 -1.20
CA ILE A 45 2.87 -1.52 -0.45
C ILE A 45 1.92 -1.78 0.73
N LEU A 46 1.06 -2.80 0.65
CA LEU A 46 0.11 -3.09 1.73
C LEU A 46 0.81 -3.50 3.03
N MET A 47 1.90 -4.23 2.94
CA MET A 47 2.69 -4.63 4.11
C MET A 47 3.13 -3.40 4.91
N ASP A 48 3.77 -2.45 4.25
CA ASP A 48 4.31 -1.24 4.88
C ASP A 48 3.18 -0.31 5.39
N LEU A 49 2.08 -0.19 4.65
CA LEU A 49 0.95 0.62 5.08
C LEU A 49 0.24 0.03 6.29
N PHE A 50 0.03 -1.29 6.31
CA PHE A 50 -0.63 -1.96 7.43
C PHE A 50 0.24 -1.91 8.69
N GLU A 51 1.56 -2.03 8.57
CA GLU A 51 2.48 -1.81 9.70
C GLU A 51 2.27 -0.43 10.32
N ARG A 52 2.24 0.62 9.50
CA ARG A 52 2.02 2.00 9.96
C ARG A 52 0.64 2.23 10.57
N VAL A 53 -0.40 1.68 9.96
CA VAL A 53 -1.76 1.75 10.50
C VAL A 53 -1.83 1.05 11.86
N LEU A 54 -1.23 -0.13 11.98
CA LEU A 54 -1.17 -0.87 13.25
C LEU A 54 -0.44 -0.07 14.33
N GLU A 55 0.76 0.43 14.04
CA GLU A 55 1.54 1.25 14.97
C GLU A 55 0.75 2.49 15.40
N LYS A 56 0.11 3.18 14.45
CA LYS A 56 -0.68 4.37 14.72
C LYS A 56 -1.89 4.10 15.62
N GLN A 57 -2.65 3.05 15.35
CA GLN A 57 -3.86 2.74 16.11
C GLN A 57 -3.59 2.18 17.50
N THR A 58 -2.52 1.44 17.65
CA THR A 58 -2.28 0.63 18.86
C THR A 58 -1.03 1.06 19.64
N GLY A 59 -0.11 1.79 19.02
CA GLY A 59 1.23 2.05 19.55
C GLY A 59 2.18 0.84 19.45
N LEU A 60 1.72 -0.26 18.87
CA LEU A 60 2.48 -1.49 18.76
C LEU A 60 3.57 -1.35 17.70
N LYS A 61 4.84 -1.47 18.11
CA LYS A 61 5.97 -1.46 17.20
C LYS A 61 6.31 -2.88 16.78
N LEU A 62 6.14 -3.18 15.50
CA LEU A 62 6.36 -4.52 14.96
C LEU A 62 7.75 -5.08 15.28
N ARG A 63 8.77 -4.21 15.29
CA ARG A 63 10.17 -4.56 15.60
C ARG A 63 10.38 -5.14 17.00
N ASP A 64 9.48 -4.86 17.93
CA ASP A 64 9.56 -5.42 19.29
C ASP A 64 9.23 -6.91 19.32
N TYR A 65 8.56 -7.43 18.28
CA TYR A 65 8.10 -8.81 18.16
C TYR A 65 8.86 -9.61 17.10
N CYS A 66 9.79 -8.98 16.38
CA CYS A 66 10.42 -9.53 15.20
C CYS A 66 11.93 -9.54 15.29
N VAL A 67 12.52 -10.34 14.41
CA VAL A 67 13.97 -10.37 14.14
C VAL A 67 14.19 -10.28 12.64
N GLN A 68 15.22 -9.54 12.24
CA GLN A 68 15.61 -9.47 10.84
C GLN A 68 16.53 -10.65 10.52
N LYS A 69 16.14 -11.49 9.56
CA LYS A 69 16.98 -12.58 9.04
C LYS A 69 17.68 -12.13 7.76
N GLY A 70 19.00 -11.95 7.85
CA GLY A 70 19.78 -11.43 6.72
C GLY A 70 19.40 -10.01 6.35
N ASN A 71 19.54 -9.64 5.08
CA ASN A 71 19.36 -8.26 4.64
C ASN A 71 17.91 -7.88 4.24
N LYS A 72 16.92 -8.76 4.36
CA LYS A 72 15.66 -8.50 3.66
C LYS A 72 14.34 -8.80 4.37
N ALA A 73 14.27 -9.83 5.21
CA ALA A 73 12.96 -10.26 5.73
C ALA A 73 12.87 -10.12 7.24
N TRP A 74 11.76 -9.56 7.69
CA TRP A 74 11.36 -9.57 9.08
C TRP A 74 10.57 -10.84 9.37
N ASN A 75 11.01 -11.58 10.39
CA ASN A 75 10.34 -12.77 10.86
C ASN A 75 9.82 -12.58 12.28
N TRP A 76 8.70 -13.17 12.57
CA TRP A 76 8.23 -13.28 13.95
C TRP A 76 9.28 -14.00 14.81
N ASP A 77 9.60 -13.44 15.96
CA ASP A 77 10.53 -14.03 16.92
C ASP A 77 9.74 -14.67 18.08
N ARG A 78 9.80 -15.99 18.18
CA ARG A 78 9.07 -16.73 19.21
C ARG A 78 9.39 -16.24 20.63
N ARG A 79 10.66 -15.91 20.91
CA ARG A 79 11.07 -15.47 22.26
C ARG A 79 10.49 -14.10 22.60
N LYS A 80 10.43 -13.18 21.62
CA LYS A 80 9.88 -11.85 21.80
C LYS A 80 8.36 -11.86 21.89
N MET A 81 7.70 -12.83 21.24
CA MET A 81 6.25 -12.93 21.21
C MET A 81 5.69 -13.68 22.41
N GLN A 82 6.47 -14.55 23.02
CA GLN A 82 6.02 -15.47 24.06
C GLN A 82 5.25 -14.76 25.20
N GLY A 83 3.99 -15.17 25.41
CA GLY A 83 3.11 -14.62 26.42
C GLY A 83 2.51 -13.25 26.09
N THR A 84 2.75 -12.70 24.90
CA THR A 84 2.21 -11.41 24.48
C THR A 84 0.79 -11.54 23.93
N GLU A 85 0.07 -10.42 23.87
CA GLU A 85 -1.24 -10.34 23.22
C GLU A 85 -1.15 -10.62 21.72
N VAL A 86 -0.06 -10.19 21.07
CA VAL A 86 0.19 -10.44 19.63
C VAL A 86 0.26 -11.95 19.36
N GLU A 87 1.00 -12.70 20.17
CA GLU A 87 1.06 -14.16 20.04
C GLU A 87 -0.33 -14.79 20.22
N ARG A 88 -1.04 -14.42 21.28
CA ARG A 88 -2.38 -14.94 21.57
C ARG A 88 -3.38 -14.72 20.43
N ILE A 89 -3.35 -13.55 19.81
CA ILE A 89 -4.23 -13.22 18.68
C ILE A 89 -3.86 -14.07 17.46
N LEU A 90 -2.58 -14.14 17.11
CA LEU A 90 -2.14 -14.88 15.93
C LEU A 90 -2.32 -16.38 16.10
N GLU A 91 -2.09 -16.94 17.30
CA GLU A 91 -2.35 -18.35 17.57
C GLU A 91 -3.83 -18.71 17.54
N LYS A 92 -4.70 -17.81 18.00
CA LYS A 92 -6.16 -17.98 17.93
C LYS A 92 -6.65 -18.02 16.48
N GLU A 93 -6.12 -17.13 15.62
CA GLU A 93 -6.54 -17.04 14.22
C GLU A 93 -5.95 -18.17 13.36
N TYR A 94 -4.66 -18.42 13.54
CA TYR A 94 -3.94 -19.45 12.78
C TYR A 94 -3.67 -20.66 13.68
N GLN A 95 -4.53 -21.66 13.68
CA GLN A 95 -4.34 -22.91 14.44
C GLN A 95 -2.96 -23.50 14.14
N GLY A 96 -2.03 -23.41 15.11
CA GLY A 96 -0.63 -23.77 14.93
C GLY A 96 0.19 -22.69 14.20
N PHE A 97 0.10 -21.43 14.66
CA PHE A 97 0.84 -20.30 14.13
C PHE A 97 2.34 -20.61 13.97
N ARG A 98 2.87 -20.33 12.80
CA ARG A 98 4.29 -20.56 12.48
C ARG A 98 5.06 -19.25 12.54
N TYR A 99 6.09 -19.21 13.37
CA TYR A 99 7.00 -18.08 13.50
C TYR A 99 7.90 -17.98 12.26
N GLY A 100 7.42 -17.35 11.23
CA GLY A 100 8.05 -17.17 9.93
C GLY A 100 7.92 -15.73 9.45
N ASP A 101 7.94 -15.54 8.12
CA ASP A 101 7.84 -14.23 7.52
C ASP A 101 6.55 -13.51 7.92
N ILE A 102 6.68 -12.22 8.20
CA ILE A 102 5.53 -11.37 8.46
C ILE A 102 4.79 -11.14 7.14
N SER A 103 3.46 -11.20 7.19
CA SER A 103 2.62 -10.98 6.02
C SER A 103 1.59 -9.87 6.28
N SER A 104 1.07 -9.28 5.22
CA SER A 104 -0.08 -8.36 5.27
C SER A 104 -1.30 -8.98 5.93
N ASP A 105 -1.44 -10.30 5.88
CA ASP A 105 -2.50 -11.06 6.52
C ASP A 105 -2.39 -11.00 8.05
N HIS A 106 -1.19 -11.28 8.59
CA HIS A 106 -0.91 -11.15 10.01
C HIS A 106 -1.22 -9.74 10.53
N LEU A 107 -0.78 -8.72 9.80
CA LEU A 107 -1.04 -7.33 10.17
C LEU A 107 -2.52 -6.97 10.10
N CYS A 108 -3.23 -7.47 9.09
CA CYS A 108 -4.67 -7.29 8.98
C CYS A 108 -5.38 -7.88 10.21
N VAL A 109 -5.04 -9.10 10.63
CA VAL A 109 -5.60 -9.74 11.82
C VAL A 109 -5.34 -8.91 13.07
N LEU A 110 -4.12 -8.45 13.27
CA LEU A 110 -3.78 -7.60 14.42
C LEU A 110 -4.56 -6.27 14.40
N ILE A 111 -4.73 -5.63 13.24
CA ILE A 111 -5.55 -4.43 13.10
C ILE A 111 -7.03 -4.73 13.41
N GLN A 112 -7.56 -5.88 12.96
CA GLN A 112 -8.94 -6.28 13.26
C GLN A 112 -9.18 -6.47 14.75
N GLU A 113 -8.25 -7.07 15.47
CA GLU A 113 -8.40 -7.38 16.90
C GLU A 113 -8.07 -6.17 17.79
N LEU A 114 -6.96 -5.49 17.54
CA LEU A 114 -6.42 -4.42 18.38
C LEU A 114 -6.83 -3.01 17.98
N GLY A 115 -7.14 -2.79 16.72
CA GLY A 115 -7.50 -1.46 16.20
C GLY A 115 -8.80 -0.95 16.81
N LYS A 116 -8.94 0.38 16.89
CA LYS A 116 -10.08 1.06 17.52
C LYS A 116 -11.08 1.60 16.50
N ASP A 117 -10.61 2.03 15.33
CA ASP A 117 -11.45 2.65 14.30
C ASP A 117 -12.07 1.59 13.38
N LEU A 118 -13.40 1.52 13.38
CA LEU A 118 -14.14 0.53 12.58
C LEU A 118 -14.03 0.77 11.08
N ASN A 119 -13.93 2.03 10.64
CA ASN A 119 -13.80 2.35 9.23
C ASN A 119 -12.43 1.94 8.69
N GLU A 120 -11.38 2.20 9.46
CA GLU A 120 -10.01 1.76 9.13
C GLU A 120 -9.92 0.24 9.07
N LYS A 121 -10.45 -0.47 10.07
CA LYS A 121 -10.56 -1.93 10.07
C LYS A 121 -11.24 -2.45 8.82
N MET A 122 -12.38 -1.86 8.45
CA MET A 122 -13.14 -2.26 7.28
C MET A 122 -12.33 -2.09 5.99
N ILE A 123 -11.65 -0.95 5.80
CA ILE A 123 -10.85 -0.68 4.60
C ILE A 123 -9.64 -1.61 4.52
N VAL A 124 -8.92 -1.81 5.62
CA VAL A 124 -7.80 -2.76 5.71
C VAL A 124 -8.24 -4.18 5.35
N LYS A 125 -9.36 -4.65 5.89
CA LYS A 125 -9.92 -5.96 5.57
C LYS A 125 -10.28 -6.11 4.10
N LYS A 126 -10.90 -5.07 3.49
CA LYS A 126 -11.22 -5.06 2.06
C LYS A 126 -9.96 -5.13 1.20
N LEU A 127 -8.95 -4.30 1.48
CA LEU A 127 -7.67 -4.32 0.75
C LEU A 127 -6.96 -5.67 0.88
N ARG A 128 -6.97 -6.28 2.05
CA ARG A 128 -6.40 -7.62 2.24
C ARG A 128 -7.14 -8.68 1.43
N SER A 129 -8.48 -8.61 1.38
CA SER A 129 -9.29 -9.51 0.54
C SER A 129 -8.97 -9.33 -0.95
N VAL A 130 -8.85 -8.08 -1.41
CA VAL A 130 -8.44 -7.74 -2.78
C VAL A 130 -7.06 -8.33 -3.08
N GLU A 131 -6.07 -8.12 -2.20
CA GLU A 131 -4.71 -8.67 -2.37
C GLU A 131 -4.74 -10.19 -2.51
N GLY A 132 -5.48 -10.90 -1.65
CA GLY A 132 -5.60 -12.35 -1.69
C GLY A 132 -6.19 -12.85 -3.00
N SER A 133 -7.25 -12.21 -3.49
CA SER A 133 -7.90 -12.56 -4.76
C SER A 133 -6.98 -12.32 -5.97
N LEU A 134 -6.26 -11.20 -5.98
CA LEU A 134 -5.44 -10.78 -7.11
C LEU A 134 -4.07 -11.51 -7.15
N ARG A 135 -3.53 -11.91 -6.01
CA ARG A 135 -2.26 -12.66 -5.96
C ARG A 135 -2.34 -13.96 -6.75
N ASN A 136 -3.44 -14.69 -6.62
CA ASN A 136 -3.68 -15.93 -7.36
C ASN A 136 -3.82 -15.68 -8.87
N LEU A 137 -4.50 -14.60 -9.25
CA LEU A 137 -4.68 -14.20 -10.64
C LEU A 137 -3.32 -13.85 -11.31
N ALA A 138 -2.47 -13.10 -10.61
CA ALA A 138 -1.19 -12.65 -11.14
C ALA A 138 -0.11 -13.74 -11.21
N ALA A 139 -0.21 -14.77 -10.36
CA ALA A 139 0.84 -15.78 -10.21
C ALA A 139 0.67 -17.00 -11.13
N HIS A 140 -0.55 -17.34 -11.52
CA HIS A 140 -0.84 -18.66 -12.06
C HIS A 140 -1.46 -18.69 -13.47
N GLN A 141 -1.69 -17.54 -14.10
CA GLN A 141 -2.36 -17.52 -15.39
C GLN A 141 -1.70 -16.52 -16.36
N ILE A 142 -1.37 -17.01 -17.56
CA ILE A 142 -1.04 -16.16 -18.71
C ILE A 142 -2.38 -15.70 -19.31
N ILE A 143 -3.08 -14.80 -18.63
CA ILE A 143 -4.33 -14.22 -19.10
C ILE A 143 -4.19 -12.71 -19.25
N SER A 144 -4.92 -12.18 -20.21
CA SER A 144 -5.11 -10.74 -20.31
C SER A 144 -5.92 -10.25 -19.10
N VAL A 145 -5.26 -9.53 -18.19
CA VAL A 145 -5.94 -8.91 -17.05
C VAL A 145 -6.61 -7.62 -17.53
N THR A 146 -7.91 -7.53 -17.35
CA THR A 146 -8.72 -6.36 -17.69
C THR A 146 -9.38 -5.75 -16.45
N GLY A 147 -9.95 -4.55 -16.59
CA GLY A 147 -10.74 -3.94 -15.50
C GLY A 147 -11.95 -4.81 -15.11
N ILE A 148 -12.55 -5.52 -16.06
CA ILE A 148 -13.64 -6.48 -15.82
C ILE A 148 -13.13 -7.66 -14.99
N THR A 149 -11.95 -8.19 -15.33
CA THR A 149 -11.33 -9.29 -14.58
C THR A 149 -11.07 -8.88 -13.12
N ILE A 150 -10.53 -7.69 -12.89
CA ILE A 150 -10.33 -7.17 -11.53
C ILE A 150 -11.65 -7.11 -10.77
N GLN A 151 -12.68 -6.52 -11.38
CA GLN A 151 -13.98 -6.34 -10.73
C GLN A 151 -14.67 -7.66 -10.43
N SER A 152 -14.63 -8.62 -11.35
CA SER A 152 -15.22 -9.94 -11.14
C SER A 152 -14.57 -10.75 -10.04
N GLN A 153 -13.23 -10.61 -9.87
CA GLN A 153 -12.46 -11.34 -8.87
C GLN A 153 -12.50 -10.71 -7.47
N THR A 154 -12.62 -9.39 -7.41
CA THR A 154 -12.50 -8.65 -6.15
C THR A 154 -13.79 -8.01 -5.67
N GLY A 155 -14.77 -7.85 -6.55
CA GLY A 155 -15.97 -7.04 -6.30
C GLY A 155 -15.74 -5.53 -6.42
N TYR A 156 -14.51 -5.08 -6.74
CA TYR A 156 -14.15 -3.66 -6.79
C TYR A 156 -13.51 -3.31 -8.14
N THR A 157 -13.80 -2.11 -8.64
CA THR A 157 -13.06 -1.56 -9.78
C THR A 157 -11.64 -1.16 -9.36
N GLY A 158 -10.71 -1.07 -10.32
CA GLY A 158 -9.35 -0.59 -10.05
C GLY A 158 -9.32 0.79 -9.38
N LYS A 159 -10.24 1.69 -9.78
CA LYS A 159 -10.40 3.02 -9.15
C LYS A 159 -10.82 2.92 -7.69
N GLN A 160 -11.76 2.04 -7.36
CA GLN A 160 -12.17 1.82 -5.96
C GLN A 160 -11.04 1.24 -5.11
N ILE A 161 -10.25 0.33 -5.68
CA ILE A 161 -9.05 -0.21 -5.01
C ILE A 161 -8.03 0.91 -4.75
N MET A 162 -7.76 1.77 -5.74
CA MET A 162 -6.87 2.91 -5.56
C MET A 162 -7.37 3.89 -4.50
N GLU A 163 -8.67 4.18 -4.45
CA GLU A 163 -9.26 5.03 -3.41
C GLU A 163 -9.15 4.41 -2.00
N MET A 164 -9.31 3.09 -1.86
CA MET A 164 -9.05 2.42 -0.58
C MET A 164 -7.57 2.54 -0.17
N LEU A 165 -6.65 2.42 -1.14
CA LEU A 165 -5.21 2.61 -0.90
C LEU A 165 -4.92 4.05 -0.42
N LYS A 166 -5.45 5.08 -1.09
CA LYS A 166 -5.32 6.49 -0.69
C LYS A 166 -5.82 6.74 0.73
N LYS A 167 -6.98 6.15 1.10
CA LYS A 167 -7.50 6.22 2.47
C LYS A 167 -6.55 5.60 3.48
N THR A 168 -5.90 4.49 3.14
CA THR A 168 -4.93 3.83 4.03
C THR A 168 -3.69 4.71 4.28
N PHE A 169 -3.26 5.51 3.30
CA PHE A 169 -2.24 6.54 3.51
C PHE A 169 -2.67 7.60 4.53
N ALA A 170 -3.94 8.00 4.49
CA ALA A 170 -4.48 8.94 5.46
C ALA A 170 -4.54 8.33 6.88
N PHE A 171 -4.95 7.07 7.00
CA PHE A 171 -4.98 6.34 8.28
C PHE A 171 -3.58 6.15 8.88
N ALA A 172 -2.58 5.93 8.04
CA ALA A 172 -1.18 5.85 8.45
C ALA A 172 -0.57 7.23 8.79
N GLU A 173 -1.35 8.31 8.73
CA GLU A 173 -0.93 9.70 8.97
C GLU A 173 0.36 10.11 8.26
N MET A 174 0.50 9.70 7.02
CA MET A 174 1.71 9.97 6.22
C MET A 174 1.78 11.42 5.69
N GLY A 175 0.86 12.29 6.09
CA GLY A 175 0.86 13.70 5.69
C GLY A 175 0.61 13.95 4.21
N ILE A 176 0.08 12.96 3.47
CA ILE A 176 -0.26 13.09 2.06
C ILE A 176 -1.60 13.82 1.93
N LYS A 177 -1.56 15.04 1.41
CA LYS A 177 -2.76 15.83 1.15
C LYS A 177 -3.48 15.33 -0.09
N LYS A 178 -4.79 15.60 -0.18
CA LYS A 178 -5.63 15.14 -1.29
C LYS A 178 -5.12 15.66 -2.64
N GLU A 179 -4.74 16.92 -2.72
CA GLU A 179 -4.22 17.56 -3.94
C GLU A 179 -2.89 16.98 -4.42
N TYR A 180 -2.12 16.32 -3.55
CA TYR A 180 -0.85 15.71 -3.94
C TYR A 180 -1.02 14.52 -4.90
N TRP A 181 -2.20 13.88 -4.89
CA TRP A 181 -2.48 12.74 -5.76
C TRP A 181 -2.59 13.12 -7.24
N ASP A 182 -2.73 14.40 -7.55
CA ASP A 182 -2.82 14.93 -8.92
C ASP A 182 -1.44 15.41 -9.43
N SER A 183 -0.36 15.28 -8.64
CA SER A 183 0.97 15.82 -8.96
C SER A 183 1.53 15.45 -10.33
N TYR A 184 1.28 14.23 -10.82
CA TYR A 184 1.72 13.83 -12.16
C TYR A 184 0.88 14.45 -13.27
N ASP A 185 -0.42 14.63 -13.06
CA ASP A 185 -1.31 15.26 -14.02
C ASP A 185 -1.01 16.76 -14.10
N ASP A 186 -0.73 17.40 -12.96
CA ASP A 186 -0.28 18.79 -12.87
C ASP A 186 1.06 18.99 -13.62
N MET A 187 2.02 18.10 -13.37
CA MET A 187 3.31 18.13 -14.07
C MET A 187 3.15 17.97 -15.58
N ASN A 188 2.35 16.99 -16.03
CA ASN A 188 2.08 16.79 -17.45
C ASN A 188 1.42 18.02 -18.08
N THR A 189 0.48 18.65 -17.37
CA THR A 189 -0.18 19.88 -17.82
C THR A 189 0.82 21.01 -18.02
N VAL A 190 1.79 21.17 -17.12
CA VAL A 190 2.85 22.18 -17.26
C VAL A 190 3.75 21.88 -18.46
N ILE A 191 4.16 20.62 -18.65
CA ILE A 191 5.00 20.20 -19.78
C ILE A 191 4.28 20.48 -21.10
N VAL A 192 3.03 20.06 -21.26
CA VAL A 192 2.25 20.29 -22.49
C VAL A 192 2.14 21.78 -22.79
N ARG A 193 1.80 22.61 -21.81
CA ARG A 193 1.74 24.08 -22.00
C ARG A 193 3.06 24.70 -22.43
N GLN A 194 4.19 24.17 -21.94
CA GLN A 194 5.50 24.68 -22.38
C GLN A 194 5.82 24.23 -23.81
N MET A 195 5.47 22.99 -24.16
CA MET A 195 5.63 22.51 -25.55
C MET A 195 4.78 23.31 -26.52
N ASP A 196 3.50 23.59 -26.22
CA ASP A 196 2.62 24.40 -27.06
C ASP A 196 3.23 25.79 -27.32
N LYS A 197 3.74 26.47 -26.28
CA LYS A 197 4.41 27.76 -26.44
C LYS A 197 5.63 27.70 -27.36
N MET A 198 6.42 26.62 -27.26
CA MET A 198 7.59 26.46 -28.16
C MET A 198 7.18 26.26 -29.63
N TYR A 199 6.03 25.63 -29.89
CA TYR A 199 5.50 25.46 -31.25
C TYR A 199 4.92 26.76 -31.82
N ASP A 200 4.31 27.59 -30.96
CA ASP A 200 3.74 28.89 -31.40
C ASP A 200 4.83 29.96 -31.69
N GLU A 201 6.05 29.78 -31.19
CA GLU A 201 7.19 30.68 -31.40
C GLU A 201 8.06 30.27 -32.61
N CYS A 202 7.78 29.15 -33.28
CA CYS A 202 8.46 28.67 -34.48
C CYS A 202 7.66 28.96 -35.75
#